data_6051a42fb9c594414ced0b139041c95e
#
_entry.id   6051a42fb9c594414ced0b139041c95e
#
_cell.length_a   1.000
_cell.length_b   1.000
_cell.length_c   1.000
_cell.angle_alpha   90.00
_cell.angle_beta   90.00
_cell.angle_gamma   90.00
#
_symmetry.space_group_name_H-M   'P 1'
#
loop_
_entity.id
_entity.type
_entity.pdbx_description
1 polymer ?
#
loop_
_entity_poly.entity_id
_entity_poly.type
_entity_poly.pdbx_seq_one_letter_code
_entity_poly.pdbx_strand_id
1 'polypeptide(L)'
;MEATRILAIRHGETAWNVDTRIQGHLDIPLNETGLQQARWLAQAVATRDELHAIYASDLARAHLTAQAIANAAGLTVTAHPGLRERSFGDFQGRTFAEIEVELPDDAHHWRKRTPEWTPPGAGESLIDLRERVLATVNELAARHVGEQIALVAHGGVMDVLYRAATRLDLQAPRTWLLPNTAVNRLL
;
A
#
# COMPACT_ATOMS: atom_id res chain seq x y z
N MET A 1 -21.32 17.39 7.22
CA MET A 1 -21.35 15.93 7.35
C MET A 1 -20.02 15.53 7.97
N GLU A 2 -20.04 14.73 9.01
CA GLU A 2 -18.82 14.17 9.58
C GLU A 2 -18.22 13.17 8.58
N ALA A 3 -16.93 13.29 8.31
CA ALA A 3 -16.20 12.39 7.42
C ALA A 3 -15.32 11.44 8.23
N THR A 4 -15.03 10.28 7.69
CA THR A 4 -14.05 9.37 8.27
C THR A 4 -12.64 9.89 7.98
N ARG A 5 -11.83 10.00 9.01
CA ARG A 5 -10.41 10.35 8.90
C ARG A 5 -9.60 9.07 8.71
N ILE A 6 -8.72 9.06 7.72
CA ILE A 6 -7.94 7.87 7.37
C ILE A 6 -6.44 8.17 7.47
N LEU A 7 -5.73 7.37 8.26
CA LEU A 7 -4.27 7.27 8.18
C LEU A 7 -3.91 6.14 7.21
N ALA A 8 -3.55 6.50 5.98
CA ALA A 8 -3.07 5.55 4.99
C ALA A 8 -1.55 5.39 5.13
N ILE A 9 -1.11 4.18 5.45
CA ILE A 9 0.25 3.88 5.89
C ILE A 9 0.87 2.82 4.98
N ARG A 10 2.07 3.07 4.47
CA ARG A 10 2.86 2.07 3.77
C ARG A 10 3.58 1.17 4.78
N HIS A 11 3.66 -0.13 4.52
CA HIS A 11 4.39 -1.11 5.34
C HIS A 11 5.87 -0.74 5.54
N GLY A 12 6.50 -1.29 6.59
CA GLY A 12 7.93 -1.19 6.87
C GLY A 12 8.81 -1.88 5.81
N GLU A 13 10.11 -1.70 5.91
CA GLU A 13 11.07 -2.23 4.95
C GLU A 13 11.13 -3.76 4.92
N THR A 14 11.29 -4.31 3.73
CA THR A 14 11.57 -5.73 3.47
C THR A 14 12.93 -5.88 2.81
N ALA A 15 13.51 -7.09 2.81
CA ALA A 15 14.74 -7.36 2.05
C ALA A 15 14.59 -6.99 0.56
N TRP A 16 13.42 -7.23 -0.02
CA TRP A 16 13.15 -6.91 -1.42
C TRP A 16 12.96 -5.42 -1.70
N ASN A 17 12.66 -4.59 -0.71
CA ASN A 17 12.77 -3.14 -0.87
C ASN A 17 14.22 -2.71 -1.03
N VAL A 18 15.13 -3.30 -0.26
CA VAL A 18 16.59 -3.05 -0.37
C VAL A 18 17.12 -3.52 -1.71
N ASP A 19 16.75 -4.73 -2.14
CA ASP A 19 17.17 -5.34 -3.40
C ASP A 19 16.44 -4.77 -4.64
N THR A 20 15.52 -3.82 -4.46
CA THR A 20 14.68 -3.24 -5.53
C THR A 20 13.89 -4.28 -6.34
N ARG A 21 13.51 -5.41 -5.71
CA ARG A 21 12.69 -6.45 -6.32
C ARG A 21 11.21 -6.17 -6.14
N ILE A 22 10.46 -6.45 -7.19
CA ILE A 22 9.00 -6.31 -7.21
C ILE A 22 8.37 -7.41 -6.37
N GLN A 23 7.59 -7.02 -5.37
CA GLN A 23 7.00 -7.97 -4.42
C GLN A 23 5.60 -8.42 -4.84
N GLY A 24 4.72 -7.48 -5.18
CA GLY A 24 3.33 -7.76 -5.53
C GLY A 24 2.63 -8.58 -4.45
N HIS A 25 2.08 -9.72 -4.83
CA HIS A 25 1.41 -10.66 -3.93
C HIS A 25 2.34 -11.70 -3.29
N LEU A 26 3.63 -11.73 -3.64
CA LEU A 26 4.59 -12.57 -2.92
C LEU A 26 4.73 -12.07 -1.48
N ASP A 27 4.66 -13.01 -0.55
CA ASP A 27 4.57 -12.69 0.88
C ASP A 27 5.96 -12.61 1.54
N ILE A 28 6.66 -11.52 1.26
CA ILE A 28 7.97 -11.20 1.84
C ILE A 28 7.75 -10.47 3.16
N PRO A 29 8.33 -10.96 4.29
CA PRO A 29 8.16 -10.34 5.60
C PRO A 29 9.00 -9.06 5.74
N LEU A 30 8.75 -8.31 6.83
CA LEU A 30 9.63 -7.22 7.24
C LEU A 30 11.04 -7.74 7.56
N ASN A 31 12.06 -6.96 7.19
CA ASN A 31 13.41 -7.16 7.70
C ASN A 31 13.58 -6.49 9.09
N GLU A 32 14.75 -6.57 9.68
CA GLU A 32 15.01 -5.98 11.01
C GLU A 32 14.77 -4.46 11.03
N THR A 33 15.18 -3.76 9.98
CA THR A 33 14.91 -2.32 9.79
C THR A 33 13.42 -2.06 9.74
N GLY A 34 12.66 -2.84 8.96
CA GLY A 34 11.21 -2.71 8.86
C GLY A 34 10.48 -2.96 10.19
N LEU A 35 10.93 -3.94 10.96
CA LEU A 35 10.41 -4.17 12.31
C LEU A 35 10.68 -2.99 13.24
N GLN A 36 11.84 -2.38 13.14
CA GLN A 36 12.18 -1.19 13.93
C GLN A 36 11.37 0.04 13.47
N GLN A 37 11.22 0.24 12.15
CA GLN A 37 10.37 1.28 11.58
C GLN A 37 8.92 1.14 12.07
N ALA A 38 8.38 -0.08 12.09
CA ALA A 38 7.03 -0.35 12.58
C ALA A 38 6.87 0.03 14.06
N ARG A 39 7.88 -0.25 14.92
CA ARG A 39 7.86 0.14 16.33
C ARG A 39 7.87 1.67 16.52
N TRP A 40 8.73 2.40 15.80
CA TRP A 40 8.77 3.86 15.86
C TRP A 40 7.48 4.49 15.37
N LEU A 41 6.95 3.99 14.27
CA LEU A 41 5.66 4.43 13.73
C LEU A 41 4.53 4.21 14.75
N ALA A 42 4.48 3.04 15.39
CA ALA A 42 3.47 2.70 16.38
C ALA A 42 3.48 3.68 17.57
N GLN A 43 4.67 4.03 18.09
CA GLN A 43 4.82 5.02 19.16
C GLN A 43 4.35 6.41 18.70
N ALA A 44 4.72 6.82 17.47
CA ALA A 44 4.33 8.13 16.93
C ALA A 44 2.82 8.23 16.72
N VAL A 45 2.18 7.19 16.20
CA VAL A 45 0.73 7.14 15.99
C VAL A 45 0.00 7.13 17.34
N ALA A 46 0.37 6.25 18.26
CA ALA A 46 -0.28 6.16 19.58
C ALA A 46 -0.20 7.46 20.39
N THR A 47 0.81 8.30 20.14
CA THR A 47 0.99 9.58 20.84
C THR A 47 0.18 10.71 20.22
N ARG A 48 -0.11 10.65 18.93
CA ARG A 48 -0.66 11.78 18.14
C ARG A 48 -2.08 11.56 17.65
N ASP A 49 -2.50 10.32 17.57
CA ASP A 49 -3.72 9.91 16.89
C ASP A 49 -4.56 9.01 17.79
N GLU A 50 -5.84 9.32 17.87
CA GLU A 50 -6.85 8.43 18.47
C GLU A 50 -7.44 7.59 17.33
N LEU A 51 -7.14 6.28 17.35
CA LEU A 51 -7.65 5.34 16.35
C LEU A 51 -8.83 4.55 16.91
N HIS A 52 -9.84 4.34 16.06
CA HIS A 52 -11.03 3.54 16.38
C HIS A 52 -10.97 2.14 15.75
N ALA A 53 -10.27 2.01 14.62
CA ALA A 53 -10.06 0.72 13.96
C ALA A 53 -8.75 0.71 13.17
N ILE A 54 -8.20 -0.50 12.95
CA ILE A 54 -6.99 -0.72 12.15
C ILE A 54 -7.28 -1.85 11.16
N TYR A 55 -7.16 -1.53 9.89
CA TYR A 55 -7.23 -2.47 8.79
C TYR A 55 -5.88 -2.61 8.12
N ALA A 56 -5.55 -3.80 7.66
CA ALA A 56 -4.30 -4.04 6.94
C ALA A 56 -4.50 -5.00 5.78
N SER A 57 -3.65 -4.89 4.76
CA SER A 57 -3.45 -5.99 3.84
C SER A 57 -3.08 -7.25 4.64
N ASP A 58 -3.55 -8.39 4.17
CA ASP A 58 -3.25 -9.71 4.74
C ASP A 58 -1.83 -10.21 4.42
N LEU A 59 -1.06 -9.48 3.60
CA LEU A 59 0.35 -9.78 3.36
C LEU A 59 1.20 -9.42 4.60
N ALA A 60 2.09 -10.33 4.99
CA ALA A 60 2.84 -10.29 6.25
C ALA A 60 3.49 -8.94 6.55
N ARG A 61 4.14 -8.30 5.57
CA ARG A 61 4.82 -7.00 5.75
C ARG A 61 3.87 -5.88 6.19
N ALA A 62 2.65 -5.83 5.63
CA ALA A 62 1.65 -4.85 6.02
C ALA A 62 0.97 -5.23 7.34
N HIS A 63 0.64 -6.51 7.51
CA HIS A 63 0.01 -7.01 8.73
C HIS A 63 0.90 -6.82 9.96
N LEU A 64 2.20 -7.13 9.87
CA LEU A 64 3.16 -6.93 10.97
C LEU A 64 3.35 -5.45 11.30
N THR A 65 3.36 -4.57 10.30
CA THR A 65 3.40 -3.12 10.54
C THR A 65 2.15 -2.65 11.29
N ALA A 66 0.97 -3.12 10.87
CA ALA A 66 -0.30 -2.81 11.54
C ALA A 66 -0.36 -3.38 12.95
N GLN A 67 0.15 -4.58 13.17
CA GLN A 67 0.16 -5.22 14.49
C GLN A 67 0.97 -4.43 15.51
N ALA A 68 2.09 -3.81 15.10
CA ALA A 68 2.85 -2.93 15.98
C ALA A 68 2.00 -1.72 16.42
N ILE A 69 1.25 -1.10 15.49
CA ILE A 69 0.35 0.03 15.79
C ILE A 69 -0.79 -0.44 16.70
N ALA A 70 -1.40 -1.58 16.40
CA ALA A 70 -2.50 -2.13 17.19
C ALA A 70 -2.10 -2.41 18.63
N ASN A 71 -0.93 -3.00 18.84
CA ASN A 71 -0.39 -3.26 20.19
C ASN A 71 -0.20 -1.96 20.99
N ALA A 72 0.27 -0.89 20.35
CA ALA A 72 0.47 0.39 21.02
C ALA A 72 -0.84 1.15 21.28
N ALA A 73 -1.85 0.96 20.42
CA ALA A 73 -3.16 1.61 20.54
C ALA A 73 -4.19 0.80 21.36
N GLY A 74 -3.86 -0.42 21.78
CA GLY A 74 -4.82 -1.32 22.46
C GLY A 74 -5.94 -1.83 21.57
N LEU A 75 -5.69 -1.93 20.26
CA LEU A 75 -6.65 -2.36 19.24
C LEU A 75 -6.25 -3.72 18.63
N THR A 76 -7.12 -4.24 17.77
CA THR A 76 -6.85 -5.44 16.95
C THR A 76 -6.76 -5.07 15.48
N VAL A 77 -5.99 -5.85 14.71
CA VAL A 77 -5.89 -5.68 13.26
C VAL A 77 -6.96 -6.51 12.57
N THR A 78 -7.72 -5.89 11.68
CA THR A 78 -8.60 -6.59 10.75
C THR A 78 -7.92 -6.70 9.38
N ALA A 79 -7.59 -7.92 8.97
CA ALA A 79 -6.99 -8.16 7.66
C ALA A 79 -8.04 -8.02 6.54
N HIS A 80 -7.67 -7.36 5.44
CA HIS A 80 -8.55 -7.15 4.30
C HIS A 80 -7.79 -7.34 2.97
N PRO A 81 -8.13 -8.35 2.15
CA PRO A 81 -7.42 -8.65 0.89
C PRO A 81 -7.56 -7.54 -0.15
N GLY A 82 -8.59 -6.70 -0.07
CA GLY A 82 -8.75 -5.51 -0.90
C GLY A 82 -7.66 -4.44 -0.70
N LEU A 83 -6.85 -4.54 0.37
CA LEU A 83 -5.71 -3.68 0.64
C LEU A 83 -4.37 -4.25 0.14
N ARG A 84 -4.36 -5.42 -0.52
CA ARG A 84 -3.15 -5.99 -1.11
C ARG A 84 -2.51 -5.04 -2.12
N GLU A 85 -1.20 -5.21 -2.31
CA GLU A 85 -0.47 -4.56 -3.39
C GLU A 85 -1.05 -4.96 -4.77
N ARG A 86 -0.67 -4.24 -5.81
CA ARG A 86 -0.91 -4.64 -7.19
C ARG A 86 -0.32 -6.03 -7.43
N SER A 87 -1.09 -6.91 -8.06
CA SER A 87 -0.51 -8.14 -8.62
C SER A 87 0.34 -7.79 -9.83
N PHE A 88 1.60 -8.15 -9.78
CA PHE A 88 2.53 -7.88 -10.88
C PHE A 88 2.82 -9.11 -11.73
N GLY A 89 2.07 -10.21 -11.54
CA GLY A 89 2.22 -11.42 -12.34
C GLY A 89 3.67 -11.90 -12.39
N ASP A 90 4.17 -12.16 -13.61
CA ASP A 90 5.53 -12.67 -13.85
C ASP A 90 6.65 -11.67 -13.52
N PHE A 91 6.31 -10.41 -13.23
CA PHE A 91 7.29 -9.42 -12.75
C PHE A 91 7.69 -9.62 -11.29
N GLN A 92 6.88 -10.36 -10.53
CA GLN A 92 7.14 -10.59 -9.11
C GLN A 92 8.46 -11.37 -8.92
N GLY A 93 9.30 -10.89 -8.01
CA GLY A 93 10.64 -11.44 -7.74
C GLY A 93 11.75 -10.86 -8.62
N ARG A 94 11.43 -10.11 -9.66
CA ARG A 94 12.40 -9.49 -10.57
C ARG A 94 12.67 -8.04 -10.19
N THR A 95 13.84 -7.54 -10.55
CA THR A 95 14.13 -6.12 -10.59
C THR A 95 13.60 -5.50 -11.89
N PHE A 96 13.44 -4.18 -11.91
CA PHE A 96 13.03 -3.49 -13.15
C PHE A 96 14.07 -3.65 -14.26
N ALA A 97 15.36 -3.69 -13.91
CA ALA A 97 16.44 -3.88 -14.87
C ALA A 97 16.38 -5.27 -15.54
N GLU A 98 16.07 -6.32 -14.77
CA GLU A 98 15.86 -7.67 -15.32
C GLU A 98 14.66 -7.69 -16.29
N ILE A 99 13.55 -7.05 -15.93
CA ILE A 99 12.35 -6.95 -16.79
C ILE A 99 12.66 -6.17 -18.08
N GLU A 100 13.42 -5.09 -17.98
CA GLU A 100 13.77 -4.25 -19.14
C GLU A 100 14.59 -5.02 -20.20
N VAL A 101 15.42 -5.96 -19.75
CA VAL A 101 16.21 -6.83 -20.62
C VAL A 101 15.38 -7.98 -21.19
N GLU A 102 14.58 -8.64 -20.35
CA GLU A 102 13.87 -9.86 -20.72
C GLU A 102 12.51 -9.59 -21.40
N LEU A 103 11.83 -8.51 -21.03
CA LEU A 103 10.47 -8.15 -21.45
C LEU A 103 10.39 -6.65 -21.79
N PRO A 104 11.13 -6.17 -22.81
CA PRO A 104 11.27 -4.73 -23.08
C PRO A 104 9.94 -4.03 -23.43
N ASP A 105 9.02 -4.71 -24.12
CA ASP A 105 7.72 -4.15 -24.48
C ASP A 105 6.85 -3.95 -23.20
N ASP A 106 6.84 -4.93 -22.30
CA ASP A 106 6.13 -4.84 -21.04
C ASP A 106 6.75 -3.79 -20.11
N ALA A 107 8.09 -3.68 -20.10
CA ALA A 107 8.80 -2.63 -19.38
C ALA A 107 8.43 -1.22 -19.91
N HIS A 108 8.19 -1.10 -21.23
CA HIS A 108 7.72 0.15 -21.83
C HIS A 108 6.33 0.53 -21.32
N HIS A 109 5.37 -0.41 -21.34
CA HIS A 109 4.02 -0.19 -20.80
C HIS A 109 4.03 0.19 -19.33
N TRP A 110 4.87 -0.47 -18.52
CA TRP A 110 5.07 -0.11 -17.12
C TRP A 110 5.55 1.33 -16.95
N ARG A 111 6.61 1.72 -17.67
CA ARG A 111 7.16 3.09 -17.60
C ARG A 111 6.14 4.14 -18.03
N LYS A 112 5.36 3.85 -19.06
CA LYS A 112 4.29 4.74 -19.55
C LYS A 112 3.06 4.74 -18.66
N ARG A 113 3.02 3.87 -17.65
CA ARG A 113 1.84 3.73 -16.77
C ARG A 113 0.56 3.53 -17.58
N THR A 114 0.61 2.67 -18.61
CA THR A 114 -0.56 2.37 -19.44
C THR A 114 -1.68 1.80 -18.57
N PRO A 115 -2.83 2.48 -18.43
CA PRO A 115 -3.80 2.15 -17.37
C PRO A 115 -4.44 0.76 -17.55
N GLU A 116 -4.72 0.36 -18.77
CA GLU A 116 -5.37 -0.91 -19.13
C GLU A 116 -4.39 -2.08 -19.23
N TRP A 117 -3.09 -1.78 -19.31
CA TRP A 117 -2.09 -2.83 -19.46
C TRP A 117 -1.94 -3.67 -18.18
N THR A 118 -1.91 -4.98 -18.36
CA THR A 118 -1.68 -5.96 -17.30
C THR A 118 -0.30 -6.61 -17.43
N PRO A 119 0.48 -6.72 -16.34
CA PRO A 119 1.68 -7.55 -16.37
C PRO A 119 1.34 -8.99 -16.79
N PRO A 120 2.19 -9.66 -17.59
CA PRO A 120 1.98 -11.05 -17.95
C PRO A 120 1.89 -11.95 -16.70
N GLY A 121 1.29 -13.14 -16.84
CA GLY A 121 1.11 -14.07 -15.70
C GLY A 121 0.00 -13.67 -14.72
N ALA A 122 -1.13 -13.20 -15.23
CA ALA A 122 -2.30 -12.78 -14.44
C ALA A 122 -2.02 -11.59 -13.48
N GLY A 123 -1.29 -10.60 -13.98
CA GLY A 123 -1.10 -9.33 -13.31
C GLY A 123 -2.40 -8.51 -13.25
N GLU A 124 -2.41 -7.46 -12.47
CA GLU A 124 -3.53 -6.52 -12.31
C GLU A 124 -3.22 -5.22 -13.09
N SER A 125 -4.19 -4.68 -13.83
CA SER A 125 -4.04 -3.37 -14.47
C SER A 125 -4.04 -2.23 -13.43
N LEU A 126 -3.67 -1.02 -13.82
CA LEU A 126 -3.80 0.16 -12.94
C LEU A 126 -5.27 0.53 -12.70
N ILE A 127 -6.14 0.25 -13.68
CA ILE A 127 -7.59 0.47 -13.54
C ILE A 127 -8.16 -0.48 -12.50
N ASP A 128 -7.89 -1.78 -12.63
CA ASP A 128 -8.39 -2.79 -11.69
C ASP A 128 -7.91 -2.52 -10.26
N LEU A 129 -6.61 -2.19 -10.10
CA LEU A 129 -6.05 -1.79 -8.82
C LEU A 129 -6.81 -0.59 -8.23
N ARG A 130 -7.04 0.44 -9.03
CA ARG A 130 -7.76 1.64 -8.58
C ARG A 130 -9.18 1.32 -8.14
N GLU A 131 -9.91 0.56 -8.94
CA GLU A 131 -11.30 0.19 -8.65
C GLU A 131 -11.38 -0.62 -7.36
N ARG A 132 -10.53 -1.64 -7.20
CA ARG A 132 -10.46 -2.47 -6.00
C ARG A 132 -10.13 -1.65 -4.75
N VAL A 133 -9.10 -0.83 -4.83
CA VAL A 133 -8.65 -0.03 -3.68
C VAL A 133 -9.72 0.98 -3.27
N LEU A 134 -10.29 1.72 -4.22
CA LEU A 134 -11.30 2.73 -3.90
C LEU A 134 -12.60 2.10 -3.38
N ALA A 135 -13.04 0.99 -3.96
CA ALA A 135 -14.20 0.26 -3.44
C ALA A 135 -13.98 -0.20 -2.00
N THR A 136 -12.81 -0.79 -1.71
CA THR A 136 -12.44 -1.24 -0.36
C THR A 136 -12.38 -0.08 0.63
N VAL A 137 -11.71 1.01 0.28
CA VAL A 137 -11.53 2.15 1.19
C VAL A 137 -12.87 2.84 1.46
N ASN A 138 -13.73 3.00 0.45
CA ASN A 138 -15.06 3.56 0.61
C ASN A 138 -15.95 2.68 1.51
N GLU A 139 -15.88 1.36 1.33
CA GLU A 139 -16.61 0.41 2.19
C GLU A 139 -16.16 0.54 3.66
N LEU A 140 -14.85 0.54 3.90
CA LEU A 140 -14.31 0.67 5.26
C LEU A 140 -14.64 2.04 5.87
N ALA A 141 -14.49 3.12 5.09
CA ALA A 141 -14.81 4.46 5.56
C ALA A 141 -16.29 4.63 5.93
N ALA A 142 -17.19 4.04 5.17
CA ALA A 142 -18.63 4.11 5.45
C ALA A 142 -19.04 3.48 6.81
N ARG A 143 -18.21 2.60 7.36
CA ARG A 143 -18.43 1.96 8.68
C ARG A 143 -17.97 2.82 9.85
N HIS A 144 -17.21 3.89 9.59
CA HIS A 144 -16.49 4.68 10.59
C HIS A 144 -16.73 6.20 10.47
N VAL A 145 -17.96 6.60 10.11
CA VAL A 145 -18.31 8.01 9.96
C VAL A 145 -18.07 8.77 11.27
N GLY A 146 -17.30 9.86 11.21
CA GLY A 146 -16.90 10.65 12.39
C GLY A 146 -15.67 10.11 13.13
N GLU A 147 -15.24 8.92 12.82
CA GLU A 147 -14.10 8.25 13.46
C GLU A 147 -12.78 8.41 12.67
N GLN A 148 -11.68 7.99 13.27
CA GLN A 148 -10.37 7.89 12.62
C GLN A 148 -9.92 6.45 12.57
N ILE A 149 -9.54 5.98 11.38
CA ILE A 149 -9.05 4.62 11.14
C ILE A 149 -7.65 4.62 10.53
N ALA A 150 -6.90 3.54 10.74
CA ALA A 150 -5.64 3.31 10.04
C ALA A 150 -5.81 2.22 8.98
N LEU A 151 -5.25 2.46 7.79
CA LEU A 151 -5.16 1.48 6.70
C LEU A 151 -3.68 1.22 6.41
N VAL A 152 -3.19 0.03 6.70
CA VAL A 152 -1.79 -0.33 6.45
C VAL A 152 -1.70 -1.19 5.20
N ALA A 153 -1.01 -0.68 4.18
CA ALA A 153 -0.98 -1.27 2.86
C ALA A 153 0.38 -1.06 2.16
N HIS A 154 0.37 -0.83 0.86
CA HIS A 154 1.54 -0.92 -0.02
C HIS A 154 1.72 0.33 -0.89
N GLY A 155 2.85 0.41 -1.58
CA GLY A 155 3.18 1.57 -2.41
C GLY A 155 2.17 1.85 -3.52
N GLY A 156 1.68 0.81 -4.21
CA GLY A 156 0.66 0.96 -5.26
C GLY A 156 -0.68 1.44 -4.70
N VAL A 157 -1.08 0.94 -3.53
CA VAL A 157 -2.30 1.38 -2.84
C VAL A 157 -2.18 2.85 -2.43
N MET A 158 -1.04 3.26 -1.85
CA MET A 158 -0.80 4.66 -1.49
C MET A 158 -0.82 5.58 -2.71
N ASP A 159 -0.24 5.16 -3.84
CA ASP A 159 -0.24 5.91 -5.10
C ASP A 159 -1.67 6.13 -5.63
N VAL A 160 -2.50 5.09 -5.58
CA VAL A 160 -3.92 5.18 -5.96
C VAL A 160 -4.69 6.17 -5.08
N LEU A 161 -4.52 6.06 -3.77
CA LEU A 161 -5.22 6.95 -2.82
C LEU A 161 -4.79 8.40 -2.98
N TYR A 162 -3.49 8.66 -3.15
CA TYR A 162 -2.98 10.00 -3.40
C TYR A 162 -3.57 10.60 -4.68
N ARG A 163 -3.58 9.82 -5.79
CA ARG A 163 -4.16 10.27 -7.07
C ARG A 163 -5.64 10.55 -6.97
N ALA A 164 -6.39 9.71 -6.28
CA ALA A 164 -7.82 9.92 -6.05
C ALA A 164 -8.08 11.21 -5.27
N ALA A 165 -7.35 11.42 -4.17
CA ALA A 165 -7.49 12.61 -3.33
C ALA A 165 -7.10 13.91 -4.05
N THR A 166 -6.11 13.86 -4.93
CA THR A 166 -5.60 15.02 -5.68
C THR A 166 -6.17 15.15 -7.10
N ARG A 167 -7.06 14.24 -7.50
CA ARG A 167 -7.67 14.19 -8.84
C ARG A 167 -6.64 14.06 -9.97
N LEU A 168 -5.54 13.37 -9.73
CA LEU A 168 -4.50 13.14 -10.72
C LEU A 168 -4.82 11.90 -11.57
N ASP A 169 -4.51 11.99 -12.85
CA ASP A 169 -4.61 10.89 -13.79
C ASP A 169 -3.65 9.73 -13.44
N LEU A 170 -4.03 8.48 -13.77
CA LEU A 170 -3.21 7.30 -13.53
C LEU A 170 -1.88 7.32 -14.31
N GLN A 171 -1.85 7.96 -15.48
CA GLN A 171 -0.64 8.10 -16.31
C GLN A 171 0.25 9.27 -15.89
N ALA A 172 -0.26 10.25 -15.14
CA ALA A 172 0.55 11.37 -14.70
C ALA A 172 1.82 10.90 -13.98
N PRO A 173 2.99 11.47 -14.28
CA PRO A 173 4.22 11.12 -13.59
C PRO A 173 4.09 11.27 -12.07
N ARG A 174 4.71 10.37 -11.33
CA ARG A 174 4.76 10.48 -9.87
C ARG A 174 5.83 11.48 -9.45
N THR A 175 5.42 12.53 -8.76
CA THR A 175 6.31 13.59 -8.24
C THR A 175 6.44 13.59 -6.72
N TRP A 176 5.84 12.60 -6.04
CA TRP A 176 5.90 12.45 -4.59
C TRP A 176 6.63 11.18 -4.18
N LEU A 177 7.19 11.21 -2.98
CA LEU A 177 7.87 10.07 -2.39
C LEU A 177 6.90 9.24 -1.56
N LEU A 178 7.13 7.93 -1.56
CA LEU A 178 6.40 6.96 -0.74
C LEU A 178 7.43 6.05 -0.02
N PRO A 179 8.20 6.56 0.94
CA PRO A 179 9.13 5.72 1.70
C PRO A 179 8.36 4.69 2.55
N ASN A 180 9.07 3.65 3.01
CA ASN A 180 8.50 2.72 3.97
C ASN A 180 8.03 3.48 5.21
N THR A 181 6.91 3.05 5.80
CA THR A 181 6.21 3.71 6.93
C THR A 181 5.74 5.15 6.67
N ALA A 182 5.69 5.59 5.40
CA ALA A 182 5.05 6.87 5.06
C ALA A 182 3.58 6.87 5.52
N VAL A 183 3.15 7.99 6.08
CA VAL A 183 1.77 8.22 6.56
C VAL A 183 1.13 9.33 5.73
N ASN A 184 -0.01 9.04 5.14
CA ASN A 184 -0.85 10.00 4.43
C ASN A 184 -2.15 10.18 5.20
N ARG A 185 -2.59 11.42 5.41
CA ARG A 185 -3.85 11.74 6.07
C ARG A 185 -4.88 12.10 5.03
N LEU A 186 -6.01 11.39 5.02
CA LEU A 186 -7.10 11.56 4.07
C LEU A 186 -8.40 11.85 4.83
N LEU A 187 -9.29 12.59 4.16
CA LEU A 187 -10.65 12.91 4.59
C LEU A 187 -11.65 12.45 3.53
#